data_a6a9c7c3cf8767a7bca182035ca87ea2
#
_entry.id   a6a9c7c3cf8767a7bca182035ca87ea2
#
_cell.length_a   1.000
_cell.length_b   1.000
_cell.length_c   1.000
_cell.angle_alpha   90.00
_cell.angle_beta   90.00
_cell.angle_gamma   90.00
#
_symmetry.space_group_name_H-M   'P 1'
#
loop_
_entity.id
_entity.type
_entity.pdbx_description
1 polymer ?
#
loop_
_entity_poly.entity_id
_entity_poly.type
_entity_poly.pdbx_seq_one_letter_code
_entity_poly.pdbx_strand_id
1 'polypeptide(L)'
;MYVRDAKNRDEVWLLDRIEEAEIDDPAFRSRDYVIALDEGSSRKAGFGRIRVHKTEAGNFCELAFVYTLPPWRQQGVAAHVIERLVAEAGDEGYEAVYTFTRQPSYFTPFGFEPLAADDQRIRQVRGRAVERFEQDRNLVEPRAA
;
A
#
# COMPACT_ATOMS: atom_id res chain seq x y z
N MET A 1 18.06 -5.51 4.05
CA MET A 1 16.90 -5.59 3.14
C MET A 1 16.77 -4.31 2.34
N TYR A 2 16.46 -4.42 1.08
CA TYR A 2 16.24 -3.26 0.24
C TYR A 2 14.95 -3.41 -0.57
N VAL A 3 14.43 -2.26 -1.05
CA VAL A 3 13.18 -2.22 -1.81
C VAL A 3 13.48 -1.61 -3.17
N ARG A 4 13.01 -2.24 -4.23
CA ARG A 4 13.13 -1.73 -5.59
C ARG A 4 11.79 -1.71 -6.29
N ASP A 5 11.72 -0.96 -7.38
CA ASP A 5 10.54 -1.00 -8.23
C ASP A 5 10.43 -2.36 -8.90
N ALA A 6 9.20 -2.84 -9.03
CA ALA A 6 8.94 -4.04 -9.81
C ALA A 6 9.07 -3.74 -11.30
N LYS A 7 9.43 -4.76 -12.06
CA LYS A 7 9.62 -4.67 -13.51
C LYS A 7 8.74 -5.72 -14.19
N ASN A 8 8.64 -5.63 -15.51
CA ASN A 8 7.82 -6.59 -16.26
C ASN A 8 8.21 -8.04 -15.98
N ARG A 9 9.48 -8.31 -15.75
CA ARG A 9 9.96 -9.65 -15.42
C ARG A 9 9.42 -10.18 -14.10
N ASP A 10 8.93 -9.30 -13.24
CA ASP A 10 8.36 -9.67 -11.93
C ASP A 10 6.87 -9.99 -12.00
N GLU A 11 6.23 -9.80 -13.15
CA GLU A 11 4.77 -9.89 -13.27
C GLU A 11 4.21 -11.23 -12.82
N VAL A 12 4.77 -12.31 -13.30
CA VAL A 12 4.26 -13.65 -12.96
C VAL A 12 4.41 -13.91 -11.47
N TRP A 13 5.55 -13.57 -10.91
CA TRP A 13 5.78 -13.72 -9.48
C TRP A 13 4.77 -12.92 -8.65
N LEU A 14 4.53 -11.67 -9.03
CA LEU A 14 3.57 -10.82 -8.35
C LEU A 14 2.15 -11.38 -8.44
N LEU A 15 1.73 -11.81 -9.63
CA LEU A 15 0.38 -12.35 -9.81
C LEU A 15 0.17 -13.61 -8.99
N ASP A 16 1.17 -14.49 -8.92
CA ASP A 16 1.08 -15.69 -8.10
C ASP A 16 0.97 -15.36 -6.62
N ARG A 17 1.76 -14.39 -6.15
CA ARG A 17 1.72 -13.98 -4.73
C ARG A 17 0.41 -13.27 -4.38
N ILE A 18 -0.08 -12.45 -5.29
CA ILE A 18 -1.35 -11.74 -5.13
C ILE A 18 -2.50 -12.74 -5.00
N GLU A 19 -2.50 -13.76 -5.84
CA GLU A 19 -3.51 -14.83 -5.76
C GLU A 19 -3.42 -15.58 -4.44
N GLU A 20 -2.22 -15.97 -4.02
CA GLU A 20 -2.01 -16.65 -2.75
C GLU A 20 -2.47 -15.81 -1.55
N ALA A 21 -2.29 -14.51 -1.61
CA ALA A 21 -2.67 -13.59 -0.55
C ALA A 21 -4.14 -13.19 -0.61
N GLU A 22 -4.87 -13.66 -1.62
CA GLU A 22 -6.28 -13.31 -1.83
C GLU A 22 -6.50 -11.80 -1.94
N ILE A 23 -5.55 -11.10 -2.57
CA ILE A 23 -5.64 -9.67 -2.83
C ILE A 23 -6.40 -9.46 -4.13
N ASP A 24 -7.35 -8.52 -4.13
CA ASP A 24 -8.06 -8.11 -5.32
C ASP A 24 -7.46 -6.82 -5.86
N ASP A 25 -6.79 -6.91 -7.00
CA ASP A 25 -6.23 -5.75 -7.69
C ASP A 25 -6.70 -5.73 -9.15
N PRO A 26 -7.90 -5.20 -9.41
CA PRO A 26 -8.46 -5.20 -10.77
C PRO A 26 -7.68 -4.34 -11.76
N ALA A 27 -6.90 -3.40 -11.27
CA ALA A 27 -6.07 -2.52 -12.09
C ALA A 27 -4.59 -2.90 -12.00
N PHE A 28 -4.29 -4.19 -11.93
CA PHE A 28 -2.93 -4.67 -11.78
C PHE A 28 -2.02 -4.21 -12.92
N ARG A 29 -0.87 -3.66 -12.52
CA ARG A 29 0.27 -3.43 -13.41
C ARG A 29 1.52 -3.65 -12.58
N SER A 30 2.43 -4.52 -13.06
CA SER A 30 3.63 -4.85 -12.31
C SER A 30 4.45 -3.62 -11.92
N ARG A 31 4.52 -2.64 -12.81
CA ARG A 31 5.31 -1.42 -12.58
C ARG A 31 4.77 -0.53 -11.48
N ASP A 32 3.56 -0.76 -11.00
CA ASP A 32 2.99 0.02 -9.90
C ASP A 32 3.41 -0.53 -8.53
N TYR A 33 4.12 -1.65 -8.52
CA TYR A 33 4.52 -2.31 -7.29
C TYR A 33 5.97 -2.04 -6.94
N VAL A 34 6.28 -2.17 -5.66
CA VAL A 34 7.66 -2.27 -5.17
C VAL A 34 7.84 -3.65 -4.54
N ILE A 35 9.07 -4.15 -4.57
CA ILE A 35 9.41 -5.47 -4.05
C ILE A 35 10.55 -5.32 -3.05
N ALA A 36 10.39 -5.93 -1.88
CA ALA A 36 11.43 -6.00 -0.86
C ALA A 36 12.24 -7.28 -1.04
N LEU A 37 13.56 -7.15 -1.02
CA LEU A 37 14.48 -8.26 -1.21
C LEU A 37 15.48 -8.32 -0.08
N ASP A 38 15.87 -9.56 0.24
CA ASP A 38 16.97 -9.80 1.14
C ASP A 38 18.31 -9.51 0.44
N GLU A 39 19.14 -8.68 1.05
CA GLU A 39 20.39 -8.26 0.43
C GLU A 39 21.36 -9.42 0.18
N GLY A 40 21.41 -10.34 1.12
CA GLY A 40 22.37 -11.44 1.02
C GLY A 40 22.02 -12.49 -0.04
N SER A 41 20.74 -12.82 -0.16
CA SER A 41 20.27 -13.90 -1.03
C SER A 41 19.55 -13.42 -2.28
N SER A 42 19.17 -12.14 -2.34
CA SER A 42 18.31 -11.57 -3.37
C SER A 42 16.94 -12.23 -3.45
N ARG A 43 16.51 -12.90 -2.39
CA ARG A 43 15.18 -13.52 -2.34
C ARG A 43 14.12 -12.45 -2.07
N LYS A 44 13.01 -12.58 -2.78
CA LYS A 44 11.89 -11.65 -2.65
C LYS A 44 11.10 -11.98 -1.38
N ALA A 45 10.92 -10.98 -0.52
CA ALA A 45 10.36 -11.16 0.82
C ALA A 45 8.98 -10.54 0.98
N GLY A 46 8.65 -9.55 0.15
CA GLY A 46 7.37 -8.88 0.26
C GLY A 46 7.18 -7.90 -0.88
N PHE A 47 6.02 -7.27 -0.91
CA PHE A 47 5.67 -6.31 -1.95
C PHE A 47 4.59 -5.35 -1.46
N GLY A 48 4.36 -4.30 -2.24
CA GLY A 48 3.28 -3.38 -1.97
C GLY A 48 3.12 -2.38 -3.10
N ARG A 49 2.04 -1.61 -3.06
CA ARG A 49 1.81 -0.55 -4.02
C ARG A 49 1.01 0.60 -3.42
N ILE A 50 1.20 1.77 -3.98
CA ILE A 50 0.27 2.88 -3.81
C ILE A 50 -0.71 2.88 -4.98
N ARG A 51 -1.86 3.50 -4.76
CA ARG A 51 -2.87 3.70 -5.79
C ARG A 51 -3.33 5.14 -5.76
N VAL A 52 -3.42 5.75 -6.93
CA VAL A 52 -3.90 7.11 -7.05
C VAL A 52 -5.38 7.09 -7.40
N HIS A 53 -6.19 7.80 -6.61
CA HIS A 53 -7.60 8.01 -6.89
C HIS A 53 -7.80 9.42 -7.39
N LYS A 54 -8.31 9.54 -8.61
CA LYS A 54 -8.60 10.84 -9.21
C LYS A 54 -10.05 11.19 -8.92
N THR A 55 -10.25 12.31 -8.22
CA THR A 55 -11.57 12.78 -7.85
C THR A 55 -11.74 14.24 -8.26
N GLU A 56 -12.97 14.73 -8.17
CA GLU A 56 -13.25 16.14 -8.44
C GLU A 56 -12.55 17.07 -7.48
N ALA A 57 -12.35 16.62 -6.24
CA ALA A 57 -11.67 17.41 -5.20
C ALA A 57 -10.15 17.32 -5.29
N GLY A 58 -9.61 16.54 -6.24
CA GLY A 58 -8.18 16.36 -6.41
C GLY A 58 -7.79 14.89 -6.44
N ASN A 59 -6.48 14.63 -6.46
CA ASN A 59 -5.94 13.29 -6.47
C ASN A 59 -5.58 12.86 -5.06
N PHE A 60 -5.99 11.66 -4.69
CA PHE A 60 -5.68 11.06 -3.38
C PHE A 60 -4.78 9.86 -3.58
N CYS A 61 -3.75 9.75 -2.74
CA CYS A 61 -2.83 8.63 -2.78
C CYS A 61 -3.19 7.65 -1.66
N GLU A 62 -3.36 6.39 -2.04
CA GLU A 62 -3.68 5.31 -1.11
C GLU A 62 -2.53 4.33 -1.05
N LEU A 63 -2.15 3.95 0.18
CA LEU A 63 -1.28 2.80 0.41
C LEU A 63 -2.20 1.57 0.32
N ALA A 64 -2.23 0.95 -0.86
CA ALA A 64 -3.27 -0.02 -1.18
C ALA A 64 -2.98 -1.43 -0.67
N PHE A 65 -1.76 -1.90 -0.93
CA PHE A 65 -1.37 -3.25 -0.55
C PHE A 65 0.03 -3.25 0.03
N VAL A 66 0.19 -3.97 1.14
CA VAL A 66 1.49 -4.30 1.72
C VAL A 66 1.40 -5.74 2.18
N TYR A 67 2.28 -6.59 1.66
CA TYR A 67 2.25 -8.01 1.95
C TYR A 67 3.65 -8.53 2.22
N THR A 68 3.80 -9.29 3.29
CA THR A 68 5.04 -9.99 3.62
C THR A 68 4.83 -11.48 3.42
N LEU A 69 5.72 -12.12 2.67
CA LEU A 69 5.65 -13.56 2.47
C LEU A 69 5.82 -14.28 3.82
N PRO A 70 5.07 -15.38 4.04
CA PRO A 70 5.09 -16.05 5.34
C PRO A 70 6.47 -16.35 5.93
N PRO A 71 7.45 -16.85 5.16
CA PRO A 71 8.78 -17.12 5.73
C PRO A 71 9.52 -15.89 6.24
N TRP A 72 9.09 -14.70 5.81
CA TRP A 72 9.77 -13.43 6.12
C TRP A 72 9.05 -12.57 7.13
N ARG A 73 7.98 -13.08 7.74
CA ARG A 73 7.19 -12.30 8.70
C ARG A 73 7.98 -12.03 9.98
N GLN A 74 7.64 -10.94 10.65
CA GLN A 74 8.25 -10.47 11.90
C GLN A 74 9.72 -10.11 11.75
N GLN A 75 10.14 -9.74 10.55
CA GLN A 75 11.52 -9.33 10.26
C GLN A 75 11.61 -7.91 9.70
N GLY A 76 10.52 -7.13 9.83
CA GLY A 76 10.53 -5.73 9.41
C GLY A 76 10.33 -5.50 7.92
N VAL A 77 9.94 -6.50 7.17
CA VAL A 77 9.75 -6.37 5.71
C VAL A 77 8.68 -5.35 5.38
N ALA A 78 7.52 -5.44 6.03
CA ALA A 78 6.43 -4.51 5.77
C ALA A 78 6.82 -3.07 6.07
N ALA A 79 7.61 -2.84 7.12
CA ALA A 79 8.10 -1.50 7.45
C ALA A 79 8.92 -0.92 6.32
N HIS A 80 9.83 -1.69 5.72
CA HIS A 80 10.61 -1.23 4.59
C HIS A 80 9.74 -0.87 3.39
N VAL A 81 8.74 -1.70 3.12
CA VAL A 81 7.81 -1.45 2.01
C VAL A 81 7.00 -0.17 2.25
N ILE A 82 6.44 -0.02 3.45
CA ILE A 82 5.64 1.16 3.80
C ILE A 82 6.49 2.44 3.69
N GLU A 83 7.67 2.44 4.25
CA GLU A 83 8.55 3.60 4.21
C GLU A 83 8.90 3.99 2.78
N ARG A 84 9.19 3.01 1.93
CA ARG A 84 9.47 3.28 0.52
C ARG A 84 8.27 3.87 -0.20
N LEU A 85 7.08 3.32 0.02
CA LEU A 85 5.87 3.79 -0.65
C LEU A 85 5.46 5.19 -0.18
N VAL A 86 5.61 5.48 1.10
CA VAL A 86 5.34 6.82 1.64
C VAL A 86 6.32 7.83 1.05
N ALA A 87 7.60 7.49 0.98
CA ALA A 87 8.61 8.36 0.38
C ALA A 87 8.32 8.61 -1.09
N GLU A 88 7.92 7.58 -1.83
CA GLU A 88 7.57 7.70 -3.25
C GLU A 88 6.39 8.66 -3.44
N ALA A 89 5.36 8.52 -2.61
CA ALA A 89 4.21 9.41 -2.67
C ALA A 89 4.60 10.87 -2.42
N GLY A 90 5.48 11.09 -1.46
CA GLY A 90 6.00 12.43 -1.18
C GLY A 90 6.80 13.00 -2.35
N ASP A 91 7.65 12.18 -2.95
CA ASP A 91 8.45 12.58 -4.12
C ASP A 91 7.57 12.93 -5.32
N GLU A 92 6.43 12.28 -5.47
CA GLU A 92 5.47 12.57 -6.52
C GLU A 92 4.58 13.78 -6.22
N GLY A 93 4.74 14.38 -5.05
CA GLY A 93 4.04 15.62 -4.69
C GLY A 93 2.71 15.43 -3.98
N TYR A 94 2.38 14.24 -3.54
CA TYR A 94 1.14 14.04 -2.77
C TYR A 94 1.32 14.57 -1.35
N GLU A 95 0.36 15.38 -0.90
CA GLU A 95 0.40 15.96 0.44
C GLU A 95 0.08 14.95 1.52
N ALA A 96 -0.68 13.92 1.18
CA ALA A 96 -1.10 12.92 2.15
C ALA A 96 -1.25 11.55 1.50
N VAL A 97 -1.01 10.52 2.31
CA VAL A 97 -1.24 9.13 1.93
C VAL A 97 -2.26 8.55 2.89
N TYR A 98 -3.25 7.86 2.36
CA TYR A 98 -4.31 7.23 3.12
C TYR A 98 -4.18 5.72 3.05
N THR A 99 -4.61 5.03 4.09
CA THR A 99 -4.70 3.58 4.05
C THR A 99 -5.97 3.11 4.75
N PHE A 100 -6.53 2.01 4.24
CA PHE A 100 -7.67 1.34 4.85
C PHE A 100 -7.13 0.08 5.53
N THR A 101 -7.32 -0.03 6.83
CA THR A 101 -6.75 -1.15 7.57
C THR A 101 -7.66 -1.54 8.73
N ARG A 102 -7.57 -2.80 9.17
CA ARG A 102 -8.22 -3.28 10.39
C ARG A 102 -7.31 -3.14 11.61
N GLN A 103 -6.06 -2.74 11.40
CA GLN A 103 -5.07 -2.64 12.46
C GLN A 103 -4.42 -1.26 12.45
N PRO A 104 -5.14 -0.22 12.88
CA PRO A 104 -4.64 1.16 12.78
C PRO A 104 -3.36 1.38 13.58
N SER A 105 -3.27 0.73 14.74
CA SER A 105 -2.09 0.90 15.60
C SER A 105 -0.80 0.45 14.93
N TYR A 106 -0.88 -0.46 13.97
CA TYR A 106 0.29 -0.89 13.22
C TYR A 106 0.92 0.25 12.42
N PHE A 107 0.08 1.18 11.95
CA PHE A 107 0.55 2.27 11.09
C PHE A 107 0.98 3.52 11.86
N THR A 108 0.67 3.59 13.14
CA THR A 108 1.05 4.75 13.97
C THR A 108 2.55 5.04 13.94
N PRO A 109 3.44 4.04 14.03
CA PRO A 109 4.89 4.29 13.98
C PRO A 109 5.38 4.91 12.68
N PHE A 110 4.59 4.79 11.61
CA PHE A 110 4.94 5.37 10.31
C PHE A 110 4.37 6.77 10.11
N GLY A 111 3.76 7.35 11.15
CA GLY A 111 3.24 8.70 11.11
C GLY A 111 1.79 8.82 10.64
N PHE A 112 1.08 7.70 10.54
CA PHE A 112 -0.34 7.72 10.20
C PHE A 112 -1.18 8.09 11.41
N GLU A 113 -2.26 8.82 11.15
CA GLU A 113 -3.22 9.23 12.17
C GLU A 113 -4.63 8.82 11.73
N PRO A 114 -5.48 8.36 12.68
CA PRO A 114 -6.86 8.00 12.35
C PRO A 114 -7.65 9.21 11.84
N LEU A 115 -8.52 8.97 10.87
CA LEU A 115 -9.47 9.96 10.39
C LEU A 115 -10.86 9.63 10.90
N ALA A 116 -11.64 10.67 11.16
CA ALA A 116 -13.04 10.50 11.51
C ALA A 116 -13.79 9.80 10.37
N ALA A 117 -14.72 8.91 10.72
CA ALA A 117 -15.44 8.12 9.73
C ALA A 117 -16.25 8.98 8.74
N ASP A 118 -16.66 10.19 9.16
CA ASP A 118 -17.41 11.13 8.34
C ASP A 118 -16.53 12.16 7.62
N ASP A 119 -15.22 12.02 7.69
CA ASP A 119 -14.30 12.94 7.01
C ASP A 119 -14.59 12.91 5.51
N GLN A 120 -14.69 14.09 4.91
CA GLN A 120 -15.00 14.23 3.50
C GLN A 120 -13.97 13.52 2.60
N ARG A 121 -12.71 13.52 3.01
CA ARG A 121 -11.65 12.84 2.25
C ARG A 121 -11.90 11.34 2.17
N ILE A 122 -12.36 10.73 3.26
CA ILE A 122 -12.71 9.30 3.26
C ILE A 122 -13.83 9.03 2.27
N ARG A 123 -14.88 9.85 2.27
CA ARG A 123 -16.02 9.64 1.39
C ARG A 123 -15.63 9.73 -0.08
N GLN A 124 -14.73 10.65 -0.43
CA GLN A 124 -14.29 10.81 -1.81
C GLN A 124 -13.49 9.60 -2.29
N VAL A 125 -12.58 9.10 -1.47
CA VAL A 125 -11.79 7.92 -1.81
C VAL A 125 -12.69 6.69 -1.90
N ARG A 126 -13.57 6.49 -0.91
CA ARG A 126 -14.47 5.34 -0.87
C ARG A 126 -15.50 5.36 -1.97
N GLY A 127 -15.93 6.53 -2.40
CA GLY A 127 -16.87 6.67 -3.51
C GLY A 127 -16.37 6.05 -4.81
N ARG A 128 -15.07 5.87 -4.96
CA ARG A 128 -14.48 5.25 -6.15
C ARG A 128 -14.15 3.77 -5.97
N ALA A 129 -14.04 3.32 -4.74
CA ALA A 129 -13.56 1.97 -4.44
C ALA A 129 -14.39 1.32 -3.33
N VAL A 130 -15.64 1.74 -3.18
CA VAL A 130 -16.49 1.34 -2.07
C VAL A 130 -16.61 -0.17 -1.95
N GLU A 131 -16.80 -0.86 -3.03
CA GLU A 131 -16.98 -2.31 -3.01
C GLU A 131 -15.75 -3.03 -2.48
N ARG A 132 -14.57 -2.53 -2.84
CA ARG A 132 -13.32 -3.14 -2.44
C ARG A 132 -13.05 -2.96 -0.95
N PHE A 133 -13.42 -1.80 -0.41
CA PHE A 133 -13.10 -1.44 0.96
C PHE A 133 -14.24 -1.67 1.95
N GLU A 134 -15.39 -2.14 1.51
CA GLU A 134 -16.53 -2.34 2.40
C GLU A 134 -16.23 -3.24 3.58
N GLN A 135 -15.42 -4.26 3.37
CA GLN A 135 -15.07 -5.18 4.43
C GLN A 135 -14.01 -4.63 5.38
N ASP A 136 -13.27 -3.64 4.95
CA ASP A 136 -12.19 -3.02 5.72
C ASP A 136 -12.52 -1.59 6.09
N ARG A 137 -13.74 -1.35 6.45
CA ARG A 137 -14.24 0.01 6.66
C ARG A 137 -13.79 0.66 7.96
N ASN A 138 -12.91 0.05 8.68
CA ASN A 138 -12.56 0.59 9.98
C ASN A 138 -11.57 1.72 9.94
N LEU A 139 -10.82 1.87 8.87
CA LEU A 139 -9.65 2.69 9.03
C LEU A 139 -9.23 3.37 7.77
N VAL A 140 -9.17 4.65 7.85
CA VAL A 140 -8.46 5.46 6.91
C VAL A 140 -7.51 6.32 7.71
N GLU A 141 -6.24 6.23 7.41
CA GLU A 141 -5.24 6.99 8.12
C GLU A 141 -4.50 7.90 7.18
N PRO A 142 -4.55 9.22 7.40
CA PRO A 142 -3.79 10.15 6.58
C PRO A 142 -2.38 10.25 7.09
N ARG A 143 -1.47 10.50 6.16
CA ARG A 143 -0.13 10.88 6.50
C ARG A 143 0.26 12.08 5.68
N ALA A 144 0.70 13.13 6.33
CA ALA A 144 1.29 14.26 5.65
C ALA A 144 2.63 13.86 5.07
N ALA A 145 2.80 14.10 3.81
CA ALA A 145 4.05 13.78 3.14
C ALA A 145 5.14 14.79 3.47
#